data_1f557efee7d2570375c734224d46296c
#
_entry.id   1f557efee7d2570375c734224d46296c
#
_cell.length_a   1.000
_cell.length_b   1.000
_cell.length_c   1.000
_cell.angle_alpha   90.00
_cell.angle_beta   90.00
_cell.angle_gamma   90.00
#
_symmetry.space_group_name_H-M   'P 1'
#
loop_
_entity.id
_entity.type
_entity.pdbx_description
1 polymer ?
#
loop_
_entity_poly.entity_id
_entity_poly.type
_entity_poly.pdbx_seq_one_letter_code
_entity_poly.pdbx_strand_id
1 'polypeptide(L)'
;FDVALTGEKILQGLYKSFVLLAVPLFIAAANIMNGGTITDRLLKFCIAVVGRFKGGLGHVNVVASLIFSGMSGSAVADAAGIGKIIIGMMTKSGRYTQGYAAAITAASATIGPIIPPSIPMVLYSVVSDSSIGFLFLAGIVPGLVMGLFLMFLNGYISHKRNFATEDPVPLKQLPK
;
A
#
# COMPACT_ATOMS: atom_id res chain seq x y z
N PHE A 1 -36.08 23.29 4.89
CA PHE A 1 -34.71 22.81 5.13
C PHE A 1 -33.81 24.02 5.31
N ASP A 2 -33.33 24.23 6.53
CA ASP A 2 -32.44 25.36 6.84
C ASP A 2 -31.00 24.96 6.50
N VAL A 3 -30.48 25.50 5.40
CA VAL A 3 -29.14 25.21 4.87
C VAL A 3 -28.06 25.62 5.90
N ALA A 4 -28.32 26.67 6.67
CA ALA A 4 -27.42 27.14 7.71
C ALA A 4 -27.28 26.13 8.86
N LEU A 5 -28.40 25.55 9.33
CA LEU A 5 -28.42 24.49 10.34
C LEU A 5 -27.71 23.21 9.86
N THR A 6 -27.82 22.90 8.57
CA THR A 6 -27.12 21.75 7.99
C THR A 6 -25.60 21.98 7.95
N GLY A 7 -25.16 23.15 7.55
CA GLY A 7 -23.76 23.56 7.56
C GLY A 7 -23.14 23.56 8.95
N GLU A 8 -23.88 24.08 9.95
CA GLU A 8 -23.42 24.07 11.35
C GLU A 8 -23.27 22.65 11.91
N LYS A 9 -24.25 21.77 11.64
CA LYS A 9 -24.16 20.35 12.06
C LYS A 9 -23.00 19.61 11.41
N ILE A 10 -22.70 19.85 10.13
CA ILE A 10 -21.55 19.27 9.44
C ILE A 10 -20.25 19.77 10.10
N LEU A 11 -20.11 21.07 10.32
CA LEU A 11 -18.94 21.63 10.99
C LEU A 11 -18.79 21.10 12.41
N GLN A 12 -19.85 21.05 13.20
CA GLN A 12 -19.81 20.49 14.55
C GLN A 12 -19.42 19.01 14.54
N GLY A 13 -19.88 18.23 13.57
CA GLY A 13 -19.48 16.82 13.41
C GLY A 13 -17.99 16.67 13.11
N LEU A 14 -17.44 17.51 12.24
CA LEU A 14 -16.01 17.53 11.92
C LEU A 14 -15.15 17.97 13.12
N TYR A 15 -15.57 19.00 13.87
CA TYR A 15 -14.82 19.49 15.03
C TYR A 15 -14.88 18.55 16.24
N LYS A 16 -15.99 17.83 16.42
CA LYS A 16 -16.15 16.90 17.54
C LYS A 16 -15.30 15.62 17.37
N SER A 17 -14.97 15.25 16.14
CA SER A 17 -14.23 14.03 15.87
C SER A 17 -12.78 14.34 15.50
N PHE A 18 -11.92 14.49 16.52
CA PHE A 18 -10.47 14.64 16.35
C PHE A 18 -9.88 13.52 15.46
N VAL A 19 -10.47 12.35 15.50
CA VAL A 19 -10.08 11.17 14.70
C VAL A 19 -10.20 11.43 13.19
N LEU A 20 -11.18 12.23 12.75
CA LEU A 20 -11.35 12.57 11.33
C LEU A 20 -10.19 13.43 10.77
N LEU A 21 -9.48 14.18 11.61
CA LEU A 21 -8.30 14.93 11.19
C LEU A 21 -7.15 14.02 10.72
N ALA A 22 -7.14 12.76 11.15
CA ALA A 22 -6.15 11.78 10.71
C ALA A 22 -6.22 11.53 9.19
N VAL A 23 -7.41 11.57 8.58
CA VAL A 23 -7.59 11.29 7.15
C VAL A 23 -6.83 12.28 6.25
N PRO A 24 -7.03 13.62 6.35
CA PRO A 24 -6.27 14.57 5.54
C PRO A 24 -4.77 14.53 5.85
N LEU A 25 -4.38 14.27 7.10
CA LEU A 25 -2.98 14.15 7.47
C LEU A 25 -2.31 12.94 6.84
N PHE A 26 -2.97 11.78 6.79
CA PHE A 26 -2.45 10.60 6.09
C PHE A 26 -2.32 10.85 4.59
N ILE A 27 -3.31 11.50 3.96
CA ILE A 27 -3.24 11.85 2.54
C ILE A 27 -2.07 12.80 2.27
N ALA A 28 -1.89 13.83 3.11
CA ALA A 28 -0.78 14.76 2.99
C ALA A 28 0.58 14.06 3.17
N ALA A 29 0.71 13.20 4.17
CA ALA A 29 1.93 12.42 4.41
C ALA A 29 2.25 11.50 3.22
N ALA A 30 1.27 10.78 2.70
CA ALA A 30 1.45 9.91 1.52
C ALA A 30 1.89 10.70 0.28
N ASN A 31 1.32 11.88 0.04
CA ASN A 31 1.71 12.74 -1.08
C ASN A 31 3.15 13.27 -0.94
N ILE A 32 3.55 13.70 0.25
CA ILE A 32 4.92 14.16 0.52
C ILE A 32 5.92 13.00 0.28
N MET A 33 5.59 11.81 0.74
CA MET A 33 6.44 10.64 0.57
C MET A 33 6.56 10.20 -0.89
N ASN A 34 5.45 10.24 -1.65
CA ASN A 34 5.45 9.93 -3.09
C ASN A 34 6.28 10.93 -3.92
N GLY A 35 6.34 12.19 -3.51
CA GLY A 35 7.13 13.22 -4.17
C GLY A 35 8.63 13.19 -3.83
N GLY A 36 9.05 12.38 -2.87
CA GLY A 36 10.41 12.36 -2.34
C GLY A 36 11.24 11.15 -2.77
N THR A 37 12.48 11.11 -2.31
CA THR A 37 13.42 9.99 -2.53
C THR A 37 13.10 8.75 -1.69
N ILE A 38 12.12 8.84 -0.78
CA ILE A 38 11.75 7.77 0.14
C ILE A 38 11.22 6.56 -0.63
N THR A 39 10.35 6.80 -1.60
CA THR A 39 9.77 5.74 -2.46
C THR A 39 10.85 4.98 -3.21
N ASP A 40 11.85 5.67 -3.78
CA ASP A 40 12.96 5.03 -4.48
C ASP A 40 13.84 4.19 -3.55
N ARG A 41 14.11 4.69 -2.35
CA ARG A 41 14.88 3.96 -1.33
C ARG A 41 14.14 2.72 -0.85
N LEU A 42 12.83 2.85 -0.63
CA LEU A 42 11.95 1.74 -0.24
C LEU A 42 11.91 0.67 -1.31
N LEU A 43 11.79 1.04 -2.59
CA LEU A 43 11.82 0.10 -3.71
C LEU A 43 13.16 -0.64 -3.79
N LYS A 44 14.28 0.09 -3.67
CA LYS A 44 15.62 -0.54 -3.64
C LYS A 44 15.75 -1.54 -2.49
N PHE A 45 15.25 -1.20 -1.31
CA PHE A 45 15.19 -2.10 -0.17
C PHE A 45 14.36 -3.35 -0.47
N CYS A 46 13.15 -3.20 -1.00
CA CYS A 46 12.29 -4.33 -1.36
C CYS A 46 12.95 -5.23 -2.42
N ILE A 47 13.60 -4.64 -3.44
CA ILE A 47 14.34 -5.40 -4.46
C ILE A 47 15.49 -6.20 -3.81
N ALA A 48 16.22 -5.61 -2.89
CA ALA A 48 17.32 -6.28 -2.19
C ALA A 48 16.84 -7.46 -1.34
N VAL A 49 15.65 -7.36 -0.71
CA VAL A 49 15.10 -8.41 0.16
C VAL A 49 14.44 -9.53 -0.62
N VAL A 50 13.56 -9.21 -1.57
CA VAL A 50 12.71 -10.21 -2.23
C VAL A 50 12.93 -10.32 -3.74
N GLY A 51 13.74 -9.45 -4.36
CA GLY A 51 13.96 -9.45 -5.81
C GLY A 51 14.63 -10.74 -6.34
N ARG A 52 15.38 -11.44 -5.49
CA ARG A 52 16.08 -12.69 -5.82
C ARG A 52 15.16 -13.88 -6.12
N PHE A 53 13.89 -13.83 -5.75
CA PHE A 53 12.95 -14.91 -6.01
C PHE A 53 12.44 -14.87 -7.45
N LYS A 54 12.00 -16.01 -7.98
CA LYS A 54 11.35 -16.08 -9.30
C LYS A 54 10.11 -15.17 -9.30
N GLY A 55 10.02 -14.30 -10.31
CA GLY A 55 8.99 -13.26 -10.33
C GLY A 55 9.26 -12.11 -9.33
N GLY A 56 10.55 -11.79 -9.13
CA GLY A 56 11.04 -10.87 -8.12
C GLY A 56 10.30 -9.55 -8.04
N LEU A 57 10.02 -8.88 -9.18
CA LEU A 57 9.26 -7.63 -9.17
C LEU A 57 7.80 -7.79 -8.71
N GLY A 58 7.19 -8.96 -8.91
CA GLY A 58 5.87 -9.25 -8.33
C GLY A 58 5.92 -9.36 -6.80
N HIS A 59 6.96 -10.00 -6.24
CA HIS A 59 7.18 -10.03 -4.79
C HIS A 59 7.51 -8.64 -4.24
N VAL A 60 8.34 -7.87 -4.96
CA VAL A 60 8.65 -6.48 -4.63
C VAL A 60 7.37 -5.65 -4.55
N ASN A 61 6.45 -5.85 -5.50
CA ASN A 61 5.16 -5.16 -5.51
C ASN A 61 4.35 -5.43 -4.23
N VAL A 62 4.21 -6.70 -3.85
CA VAL A 62 3.46 -7.07 -2.64
C VAL A 62 4.13 -6.53 -1.37
N VAL A 63 5.45 -6.69 -1.22
CA VAL A 63 6.18 -6.20 -0.03
C VAL A 63 6.19 -4.68 0.02
N ALA A 64 6.36 -4.01 -1.11
CA ALA A 64 6.29 -2.56 -1.17
C ALA A 64 4.90 -2.03 -0.79
N SER A 65 3.82 -2.68 -1.27
CA SER A 65 2.45 -2.34 -0.86
C SER A 65 2.20 -2.59 0.64
N LEU A 66 2.74 -3.67 1.22
CA LEU A 66 2.68 -3.93 2.66
C LEU A 66 3.30 -2.80 3.49
N ILE A 67 4.49 -2.34 3.09
CA ILE A 67 5.19 -1.27 3.81
C ILE A 67 4.50 0.08 3.55
N PHE A 68 4.14 0.36 2.29
CA PHE A 68 3.56 1.64 1.90
C PHE A 68 2.12 1.81 2.44
N SER A 69 1.36 0.73 2.56
CA SER A 69 0.03 0.74 3.18
C SER A 69 0.07 1.22 4.64
N GLY A 70 1.14 0.87 5.37
CA GLY A 70 1.41 1.40 6.73
C GLY A 70 1.64 2.93 6.79
N MET A 71 1.56 3.64 5.66
CA MET A 71 1.75 5.09 5.57
C MET A 71 0.60 5.79 4.85
N SER A 72 0.02 5.16 3.81
CA SER A 72 -1.03 5.76 2.98
C SER A 72 -2.44 5.46 3.48
N GLY A 73 -2.67 4.27 4.01
CA GLY A 73 -3.99 3.78 4.43
C GLY A 73 -5.04 3.72 3.31
N SER A 74 -4.62 3.76 2.03
CA SER A 74 -5.50 3.89 0.87
C SER A 74 -5.02 3.02 -0.30
N ALA A 75 -5.87 2.12 -0.77
CA ALA A 75 -5.62 1.30 -1.96
C ALA A 75 -5.38 2.15 -3.22
N VAL A 76 -6.12 3.25 -3.36
CA VAL A 76 -5.99 4.15 -4.52
C VAL A 76 -4.64 4.87 -4.49
N ALA A 77 -4.21 5.33 -3.32
CA ALA A 77 -2.90 5.97 -3.17
C ALA A 77 -1.76 5.00 -3.45
N ASP A 78 -1.86 3.74 -3.03
CA ASP A 78 -0.88 2.70 -3.29
C ASP A 78 -0.80 2.37 -4.78
N ALA A 79 -1.93 2.14 -5.44
CA ALA A 79 -1.99 1.81 -6.86
C ALA A 79 -1.49 2.97 -7.74
N ALA A 80 -1.91 4.20 -7.45
CA ALA A 80 -1.55 5.39 -8.23
C ALA A 80 -0.12 5.89 -7.95
N GLY A 81 0.39 5.67 -6.73
CA GLY A 81 1.72 6.04 -6.30
C GLY A 81 2.76 4.99 -6.68
N ILE A 82 3.16 4.20 -5.69
CA ILE A 82 4.22 3.20 -5.85
C ILE A 82 3.86 2.14 -6.90
N GLY A 83 2.57 1.77 -7.02
CA GLY A 83 2.08 0.79 -7.97
C GLY A 83 2.39 1.17 -9.42
N LYS A 84 2.18 2.44 -9.79
CA LYS A 84 2.51 2.94 -11.13
C LYS A 84 4.01 2.82 -11.45
N ILE A 85 4.87 3.07 -10.47
CA ILE A 85 6.33 2.96 -10.64
C ILE A 85 6.70 1.50 -10.88
N ILE A 86 6.18 0.56 -10.08
CA ILE A 86 6.48 -0.87 -10.19
C ILE A 86 5.93 -1.45 -11.50
N ILE A 87 4.71 -1.07 -11.92
CA ILE A 87 4.17 -1.46 -13.24
C ILE A 87 5.13 -1.02 -14.34
N GLY A 88 5.64 0.23 -14.27
CA GLY A 88 6.62 0.74 -15.21
C GLY A 88 7.92 -0.06 -15.22
N MET A 89 8.42 -0.48 -14.05
CA MET A 89 9.60 -1.34 -13.94
C MET A 89 9.34 -2.73 -14.54
N MET A 90 8.21 -3.34 -14.22
CA MET A 90 7.83 -4.66 -14.71
C MET A 90 7.67 -4.69 -16.23
N THR A 91 7.02 -3.68 -16.82
CA THR A 91 6.81 -3.59 -18.26
C THR A 91 8.11 -3.27 -19.02
N LYS A 92 8.94 -2.36 -18.49
CA LYS A 92 10.25 -2.02 -19.09
C LYS A 92 11.22 -3.19 -19.07
N SER A 93 11.13 -4.09 -18.10
CA SER A 93 11.98 -5.28 -18.03
C SER A 93 11.70 -6.26 -19.19
N GLY A 94 10.57 -6.13 -19.90
CA GLY A 94 10.14 -7.05 -20.96
C GLY A 94 9.78 -8.47 -20.48
N ARG A 95 9.91 -8.74 -19.19
CA ARG A 95 9.71 -10.07 -18.57
C ARG A 95 8.28 -10.32 -18.13
N TYR A 96 7.50 -9.25 -17.94
CA TYR A 96 6.13 -9.29 -17.45
C TYR A 96 5.18 -8.65 -18.44
N THR A 97 4.02 -9.26 -18.63
CA THR A 97 2.94 -8.63 -19.41
C THR A 97 2.34 -7.48 -18.62
N GLN A 98 1.90 -6.43 -19.33
CA GLN A 98 1.24 -5.27 -18.71
C GLN A 98 0.01 -5.68 -17.88
N GLY A 99 -0.78 -6.65 -18.40
CA GLY A 99 -1.95 -7.17 -17.68
C GLY A 99 -1.58 -7.84 -16.36
N TYR A 100 -0.47 -8.61 -16.32
CA TYR A 100 -0.01 -9.22 -15.08
C TYR A 100 0.50 -8.17 -14.08
N ALA A 101 1.30 -7.20 -14.56
CA ALA A 101 1.80 -6.12 -13.71
C ALA A 101 0.65 -5.30 -13.09
N ALA A 102 -0.37 -4.97 -13.88
CA ALA A 102 -1.55 -4.27 -13.39
C ALA A 102 -2.37 -5.14 -12.39
N ALA A 103 -2.55 -6.43 -12.67
CA ALA A 103 -3.31 -7.33 -11.82
C ALA A 103 -2.67 -7.53 -10.44
N ILE A 104 -1.34 -7.79 -10.39
CA ILE A 104 -0.64 -7.96 -9.11
C ILE A 104 -0.62 -6.66 -8.31
N THR A 105 -0.46 -5.51 -8.97
CA THR A 105 -0.51 -4.20 -8.33
C THR A 105 -1.89 -3.90 -7.76
N ALA A 106 -2.96 -4.14 -8.52
CA ALA A 106 -4.32 -3.94 -8.03
C ALA A 106 -4.63 -4.86 -6.84
N ALA A 107 -4.19 -6.13 -6.91
CA ALA A 107 -4.38 -7.08 -5.82
C ALA A 107 -3.58 -6.67 -4.56
N SER A 108 -2.31 -6.26 -4.70
CA SER A 108 -1.50 -5.85 -3.55
C SER A 108 -1.97 -4.53 -2.93
N ALA A 109 -2.49 -3.60 -3.73
CA ALA A 109 -3.01 -2.33 -3.23
C ALA A 109 -4.24 -2.51 -2.30
N THR A 110 -4.99 -3.62 -2.43
CA THR A 110 -6.11 -3.90 -1.51
C THR A 110 -5.69 -4.14 -0.07
N ILE A 111 -4.41 -4.36 0.19
CA ILE A 111 -3.85 -4.47 1.54
C ILE A 111 -3.89 -3.12 2.26
N GLY A 112 -3.77 -2.00 1.52
CA GLY A 112 -3.71 -0.65 2.07
C GLY A 112 -4.82 -0.29 3.05
N PRO A 113 -6.09 -0.53 2.72
CA PRO A 113 -7.22 -0.29 3.63
C PRO A 113 -7.29 -1.22 4.85
N ILE A 114 -6.48 -2.27 4.91
CA ILE A 114 -6.55 -3.29 5.96
C ILE A 114 -5.40 -3.13 6.95
N ILE A 115 -4.18 -2.84 6.46
CA ILE A 115 -3.02 -2.61 7.34
C ILE A 115 -3.08 -1.19 7.93
N PRO A 116 -2.92 -1.05 9.25
CA PRO A 116 -2.91 0.26 9.88
C PRO A 116 -1.67 1.10 9.50
N PRO A 117 -1.82 2.44 9.40
CA PRO A 117 -3.07 3.19 9.58
C PRO A 117 -3.98 3.07 8.35
N SER A 118 -5.28 2.94 8.57
CA SER A 118 -6.29 2.71 7.52
C SER A 118 -7.36 3.78 7.56
N ILE A 119 -7.56 4.48 6.44
CA ILE A 119 -8.62 5.49 6.32
C ILE A 119 -10.02 4.89 6.55
N PRO A 120 -10.39 3.74 5.93
CA PRO A 120 -11.66 3.09 6.22
C PRO A 120 -11.88 2.72 7.69
N MET A 121 -10.83 2.27 8.40
CA MET A 121 -10.94 1.94 9.83
C MET A 121 -11.15 3.21 10.67
N VAL A 122 -10.51 4.33 10.30
CA VAL A 122 -10.75 5.64 10.94
C VAL A 122 -12.21 6.04 10.80
N LEU A 123 -12.75 5.97 9.58
CA LEU A 123 -14.15 6.31 9.33
C LEU A 123 -15.11 5.36 10.05
N TYR A 124 -14.81 4.08 10.05
CA TYR A 124 -15.60 3.08 10.75
C TYR A 124 -15.62 3.32 12.27
N SER A 125 -14.47 3.67 12.87
CA SER A 125 -14.40 3.96 14.31
C SER A 125 -15.32 5.11 14.74
N VAL A 126 -15.45 6.12 13.88
CA VAL A 126 -16.33 7.29 14.13
C VAL A 126 -17.81 6.91 14.06
N VAL A 127 -18.19 6.02 13.15
CA VAL A 127 -19.59 5.61 12.96
C VAL A 127 -20.04 4.57 13.97
N SER A 128 -19.13 3.67 14.38
CA SER A 128 -19.42 2.53 15.26
C SER A 128 -19.11 2.77 16.72
N ASP A 129 -18.57 3.95 17.08
CA ASP A 129 -18.02 4.26 18.42
C ASP A 129 -16.98 3.23 18.91
N SER A 130 -16.37 2.50 17.99
CA SER A 130 -15.35 1.49 18.29
C SER A 130 -13.97 2.15 18.45
N SER A 131 -13.14 1.58 19.35
CA SER A 131 -11.77 2.06 19.53
C SER A 131 -10.95 1.88 18.26
N ILE A 132 -10.39 2.98 17.72
CA ILE A 132 -9.53 2.97 16.55
C ILE A 132 -8.26 2.13 16.76
N GLY A 133 -7.69 2.15 17.97
CA GLY A 133 -6.53 1.33 18.32
C GLY A 133 -6.83 -0.15 18.24
N PHE A 134 -8.03 -0.57 18.68
CA PHE A 134 -8.46 -1.96 18.58
C PHE A 134 -8.67 -2.40 17.13
N LEU A 135 -9.29 -1.54 16.31
CA LEU A 135 -9.46 -1.78 14.87
C LEU A 135 -8.12 -1.92 14.15
N PHE A 136 -7.16 -1.06 14.47
CA PHE A 136 -5.82 -1.13 13.90
C PHE A 136 -5.10 -2.42 14.27
N LEU A 137 -5.14 -2.83 15.54
CA LEU A 137 -4.55 -4.11 15.97
C LEU A 137 -5.21 -5.31 15.27
N ALA A 138 -6.54 -5.27 15.13
CA ALA A 138 -7.28 -6.32 14.43
C ALA A 138 -6.94 -6.42 12.92
N GLY A 139 -6.55 -5.31 12.29
CA GLY A 139 -6.19 -5.26 10.86
C GLY A 139 -4.81 -5.84 10.53
N ILE A 140 -3.89 -5.89 11.49
CA ILE A 140 -2.51 -6.34 11.25
C ILE A 140 -2.48 -7.81 10.77
N VAL A 141 -3.15 -8.69 11.48
CA VAL A 141 -3.12 -10.14 11.17
C VAL A 141 -3.73 -10.43 9.80
N PRO A 142 -4.96 -9.98 9.47
CA PRO A 142 -5.53 -10.19 8.13
C PRO A 142 -4.68 -9.59 7.02
N GLY A 143 -4.13 -8.39 7.22
CA GLY A 143 -3.27 -7.74 6.24
C GLY A 143 -1.99 -8.52 5.94
N LEU A 144 -1.31 -9.02 6.97
CA LEU A 144 -0.14 -9.87 6.81
C LEU A 144 -0.48 -11.20 6.13
N VAL A 145 -1.58 -11.83 6.51
CA VAL A 145 -2.06 -13.07 5.88
C VAL A 145 -2.34 -12.86 4.40
N MET A 146 -3.02 -11.76 4.03
CA MET A 146 -3.24 -11.41 2.62
C MET A 146 -1.93 -11.21 1.87
N GLY A 147 -0.97 -10.50 2.45
CA GLY A 147 0.36 -10.31 1.86
C GLY A 147 1.08 -11.63 1.61
N LEU A 148 1.07 -12.54 2.60
CA LEU A 148 1.66 -13.87 2.46
C LEU A 148 0.98 -14.70 1.36
N PHE A 149 -0.36 -14.70 1.29
CA PHE A 149 -1.09 -15.39 0.22
C PHE A 149 -0.77 -14.82 -1.16
N LEU A 150 -0.68 -13.49 -1.29
CA LEU A 150 -0.30 -12.86 -2.56
C LEU A 150 1.15 -13.20 -2.95
N MET A 151 2.07 -13.25 -2.00
CA MET A 151 3.44 -13.68 -2.25
C MET A 151 3.50 -15.14 -2.71
N PHE A 152 2.75 -16.02 -2.05
CA PHE A 152 2.65 -17.43 -2.44
C PHE A 152 2.05 -17.58 -3.84
N LEU A 153 0.94 -16.89 -4.12
CA LEU A 153 0.28 -16.91 -5.44
C LEU A 153 1.21 -16.37 -6.53
N ASN A 154 1.90 -15.26 -6.27
CA ASN A 154 2.90 -14.71 -7.17
C ASN A 154 4.02 -15.71 -7.46
N GLY A 155 4.54 -16.38 -6.44
CA GLY A 155 5.55 -17.43 -6.57
C GLY A 155 5.07 -18.60 -7.44
N TYR A 156 3.85 -19.07 -7.21
CA TYR A 156 3.23 -20.15 -8.00
C TYR A 156 3.08 -19.77 -9.47
N ILE A 157 2.51 -18.58 -9.75
CA ILE A 157 2.33 -18.07 -11.12
C ILE A 157 3.68 -17.85 -11.81
N SER A 158 4.66 -17.30 -11.10
CA SER A 158 5.99 -17.01 -11.61
C SER A 158 6.74 -18.30 -11.97
N HIS A 159 6.56 -19.35 -11.19
CA HIS A 159 7.11 -20.66 -11.50
C HIS A 159 6.45 -21.27 -12.74
N LYS A 160 5.11 -21.22 -12.82
CA LYS A 160 4.34 -21.76 -13.96
C LYS A 160 4.62 -21.00 -15.26
N ARG A 161 4.81 -19.68 -15.21
CA ARG A 161 5.10 -18.82 -16.38
C ARG A 161 6.59 -18.64 -16.65
N ASN A 162 7.44 -19.27 -15.86
CA ASN A 162 8.90 -19.25 -15.99
C ASN A 162 9.49 -17.82 -16.01
N PHE A 163 8.97 -16.95 -15.12
CA PHE A 163 9.50 -15.59 -14.98
C PHE A 163 10.94 -15.65 -14.46
N ALA A 164 11.79 -14.77 -14.98
CA ALA A 164 13.18 -14.66 -14.54
C ALA A 164 13.29 -14.09 -13.13
N THR A 165 14.40 -14.38 -12.47
CA THR A 165 14.82 -13.71 -11.23
C THR A 165 15.41 -12.35 -11.56
N GLU A 166 15.26 -11.38 -10.66
CA GLU A 166 16.01 -10.12 -10.75
C GLU A 166 17.45 -10.34 -10.27
N ASP A 167 18.38 -9.58 -10.87
CA ASP A 167 19.77 -9.63 -10.43
C ASP A 167 19.86 -9.14 -8.97
N PRO A 168 20.58 -9.86 -8.10
CA PRO A 168 20.69 -9.48 -6.70
C PRO A 168 21.41 -8.13 -6.60
N VAL A 169 20.69 -7.09 -6.17
CA VAL A 169 21.32 -5.82 -5.81
C VAL A 169 22.09 -6.05 -4.51
N PRO A 170 23.42 -5.93 -4.49
CA PRO A 170 24.19 -6.16 -3.28
C PRO A 170 23.77 -5.13 -2.23
N LEU A 171 23.41 -5.61 -1.04
CA LEU A 171 23.00 -4.79 0.12
C LEU A 171 23.98 -3.65 0.46
N LYS A 172 25.24 -3.79 0.03
CA LYS A 172 26.30 -2.78 0.19
C LYS A 172 26.09 -1.49 -0.63
N GLN A 173 25.18 -1.49 -1.61
CA GLN A 173 24.88 -0.34 -2.47
C GLN A 173 23.63 0.44 -2.02
N LEU A 174 23.05 0.06 -0.89
CA LEU A 174 22.00 0.88 -0.28
C LEU A 174 22.65 2.19 0.20
N PRO A 175 22.21 3.35 -0.28
CA PRO A 175 22.73 4.63 0.21
C PRO A 175 22.43 4.76 1.71
N LYS A 176 23.45 5.09 2.48
CA LYS A 176 23.37 5.43 3.91
C LYS A 176 22.42 6.57 4.15
#